data_3e9c33a421e35da2fb0476c16b70f3e2
#
_entry.id   3e9c33a421e35da2fb0476c16b70f3e2
#
_cell.length_a   1.000
_cell.length_b   1.000
_cell.length_c   1.000
_cell.angle_alpha   90.00
_cell.angle_beta   90.00
_cell.angle_gamma   90.00
#
_symmetry.space_group_name_H-M   'P 1'
#
loop_
_entity.id
_entity.type
_entity.pdbx_description
1 polymer ?
#
loop_
_entity_poly.entity_id
_entity_poly.type
_entity_poly.pdbx_seq_one_letter_code
_entity_poly.pdbx_strand_id
1 'polypeptide(L)'
;MTNAGDNTKPDTAATAVGHAAALERKWRRERQHAKSEQGGATLRKYASRTGNRAEPEEEPSRFGETVDSLVDAVRTLGEQTAFIGTALGHTVDAVRRYPGEVLRLIAVLGMGTGALAVIGGTVVIVGFLTLTTGALIAVQGYNTLSNVGIEALTGFLGAFLNVRFIVPATAGVALAATIGAGATAQLGAMRINEEVDALEAMAIRPITYLASTRIVAGVVAVIPIYTIAMLMGFLATRFGTTVIYGQSRGVYDHYFSSFLHPTDLVWSFTEALSMAAAVMAIHTYYGYNATGGPAGVGEAVGRAVRSSITAGVFILLTITLSVYGQSGNFHLSG
;
A
#
# COMPACT_ATOMS: atom_id res chain seq x y z
N MET A 1 -20.73 -66.31 -24.45
CA MET A 1 -22.02 -65.67 -24.15
C MET A 1 -21.77 -64.79 -22.93
N THR A 2 -21.80 -63.50 -22.88
CA THR A 2 -22.38 -62.43 -23.69
C THR A 2 -21.55 -61.18 -23.58
N ASN A 3 -21.44 -60.53 -24.67
CA ASN A 3 -20.85 -59.24 -24.96
C ASN A 3 -21.60 -58.11 -24.22
N ALA A 4 -20.92 -57.18 -23.61
CA ALA A 4 -21.50 -55.92 -23.16
C ALA A 4 -20.59 -54.76 -23.59
N GLY A 5 -21.08 -54.00 -24.55
CA GLY A 5 -20.35 -52.95 -25.27
C GLY A 5 -20.04 -51.72 -24.42
N ASP A 6 -18.86 -51.25 -24.66
CA ASP A 6 -18.36 -49.95 -24.31
C ASP A 6 -19.10 -48.86 -25.11
N ASN A 7 -19.87 -48.05 -24.45
CA ASN A 7 -20.64 -46.93 -25.05
C ASN A 7 -20.09 -45.62 -24.52
N THR A 8 -18.87 -45.29 -24.94
CA THR A 8 -18.28 -43.95 -24.75
C THR A 8 -18.92 -42.97 -25.73
N LYS A 9 -19.96 -42.24 -25.31
CA LYS A 9 -20.44 -41.07 -26.03
C LYS A 9 -19.38 -39.96 -25.93
N PRO A 10 -18.91 -39.42 -27.04
CA PRO A 10 -18.00 -38.27 -27.01
C PRO A 10 -18.70 -37.06 -26.43
N ASP A 11 -17.96 -36.33 -25.59
CA ASP A 11 -18.37 -35.14 -24.83
C ASP A 11 -18.75 -34.00 -25.78
N THR A 12 -19.99 -33.98 -26.25
CA THR A 12 -20.57 -33.00 -27.17
C THR A 12 -20.66 -31.59 -26.56
N ALA A 13 -20.60 -31.46 -25.22
CA ALA A 13 -20.63 -30.19 -24.55
C ALA A 13 -19.28 -29.44 -24.62
N ALA A 14 -18.16 -30.13 -24.48
CA ALA A 14 -16.82 -29.51 -24.55
C ALA A 14 -16.49 -29.01 -26.00
N THR A 15 -16.91 -29.75 -27.02
CA THR A 15 -16.78 -29.35 -28.43
C THR A 15 -17.67 -28.14 -28.78
N ALA A 16 -18.87 -28.04 -28.22
CA ALA A 16 -19.79 -26.92 -28.45
C ALA A 16 -19.25 -25.60 -27.81
N VAL A 17 -18.72 -25.66 -26.61
CA VAL A 17 -18.10 -24.51 -25.94
C VAL A 17 -16.83 -24.03 -26.66
N GLY A 18 -16.00 -24.95 -27.13
CA GLY A 18 -14.84 -24.62 -27.97
C GLY A 18 -15.20 -23.94 -29.27
N HIS A 19 -16.27 -24.39 -29.92
CA HIS A 19 -16.78 -23.80 -31.17
C HIS A 19 -17.38 -22.40 -30.98
N ALA A 20 -18.15 -22.20 -29.90
CA ALA A 20 -18.69 -20.90 -29.55
C ALA A 20 -17.59 -19.87 -29.26
N ALA A 21 -16.56 -20.26 -28.51
CA ALA A 21 -15.42 -19.37 -28.21
C ALA A 21 -14.56 -19.04 -29.46
N ALA A 22 -14.49 -19.95 -30.43
CA ALA A 22 -13.81 -19.70 -31.71
C ALA A 22 -14.59 -18.72 -32.58
N LEU A 23 -15.91 -18.87 -32.64
CA LEU A 23 -16.82 -17.96 -33.36
C LEU A 23 -16.79 -16.55 -32.76
N GLU A 24 -16.79 -16.42 -31.43
CA GLU A 24 -16.73 -15.12 -30.76
C GLU A 24 -15.40 -14.39 -31.04
N ARG A 25 -14.27 -15.10 -31.06
CA ARG A 25 -12.97 -14.53 -31.45
C ARG A 25 -12.93 -14.08 -32.91
N LYS A 26 -13.54 -14.84 -33.81
CA LYS A 26 -13.68 -14.48 -35.23
C LYS A 26 -14.52 -13.20 -35.37
N TRP A 27 -15.67 -13.14 -34.73
CA TRP A 27 -16.57 -11.96 -34.74
C TRP A 27 -15.91 -10.69 -34.16
N ARG A 28 -15.11 -10.80 -33.13
CA ARG A 28 -14.36 -9.65 -32.56
C ARG A 28 -13.32 -9.12 -33.55
N ARG A 29 -12.60 -10.00 -34.26
CA ARG A 29 -11.63 -9.60 -35.29
C ARG A 29 -12.30 -8.92 -36.47
N GLU A 30 -13.38 -9.47 -36.97
CA GLU A 30 -14.13 -8.89 -38.08
C GLU A 30 -14.74 -7.52 -37.75
N ARG A 31 -15.24 -7.32 -36.52
CA ARG A 31 -15.70 -6.01 -36.06
C ARG A 31 -14.56 -4.99 -35.87
N GLN A 32 -13.38 -5.42 -35.49
CA GLN A 32 -12.22 -4.52 -35.40
C GLN A 32 -11.73 -4.11 -36.81
N HIS A 33 -11.68 -5.04 -37.74
CA HIS A 33 -11.33 -4.73 -39.13
C HIS A 33 -12.36 -3.80 -39.79
N ALA A 34 -13.65 -4.08 -39.65
CA ALA A 34 -14.71 -3.22 -40.20
C ALA A 34 -14.69 -1.79 -39.59
N LYS A 35 -14.39 -1.64 -38.32
CA LYS A 35 -14.22 -0.31 -37.67
C LYS A 35 -13.00 0.44 -38.20
N SER A 36 -11.88 -0.26 -38.45
CA SER A 36 -10.66 0.37 -38.99
C SER A 36 -10.83 0.80 -40.44
N GLU A 37 -11.52 0.01 -41.25
CA GLU A 37 -11.80 0.36 -42.66
C GLU A 37 -12.80 1.53 -42.78
N GLN A 38 -13.87 1.55 -41.95
CA GLN A 38 -14.83 2.65 -41.94
C GLN A 38 -14.20 3.95 -41.42
N GLY A 39 -13.34 3.89 -40.38
CA GLY A 39 -12.60 5.03 -39.87
C GLY A 39 -11.63 5.61 -40.92
N GLY A 40 -10.90 4.74 -41.63
CA GLY A 40 -9.97 5.15 -42.68
C GLY A 40 -10.65 5.74 -43.91
N ALA A 41 -11.79 5.21 -44.33
CA ALA A 41 -12.57 5.72 -45.46
C ALA A 41 -13.20 7.09 -45.19
N THR A 42 -13.70 7.31 -43.96
CA THR A 42 -14.27 8.60 -43.53
C THR A 42 -13.21 9.69 -43.44
N LEU A 43 -12.05 9.38 -42.86
CA LEU A 43 -10.93 10.32 -42.79
C LEU A 43 -10.35 10.67 -44.16
N ARG A 44 -10.23 9.71 -45.11
CA ARG A 44 -9.82 9.99 -46.47
C ARG A 44 -10.82 10.89 -47.21
N LYS A 45 -12.12 10.68 -47.00
CA LYS A 45 -13.19 11.50 -47.60
C LYS A 45 -13.25 12.93 -47.05
N TYR A 46 -12.88 13.11 -45.76
CA TYR A 46 -12.74 14.44 -45.15
C TYR A 46 -11.47 15.16 -45.62
N ALA A 47 -10.33 14.47 -45.67
CA ALA A 47 -9.07 15.01 -46.14
C ALA A 47 -9.10 15.48 -47.62
N SER A 48 -9.83 14.77 -48.48
CA SER A 48 -9.98 15.15 -49.88
C SER A 48 -10.94 16.36 -50.11
N ARG A 49 -11.79 16.68 -49.13
CA ARG A 49 -12.76 17.78 -49.20
C ARG A 49 -12.25 19.12 -48.69
N THR A 50 -11.24 19.12 -47.83
CA THR A 50 -10.77 20.34 -47.16
C THR A 50 -9.57 20.99 -47.83
N GLY A 51 -8.96 20.37 -48.87
CA GLY A 51 -7.89 21.02 -49.66
C GLY A 51 -6.68 21.53 -48.80
N ASN A 52 -6.65 21.17 -47.55
CA ASN A 52 -5.62 21.63 -46.66
C ASN A 52 -4.41 20.70 -46.83
N ARG A 53 -3.32 21.26 -47.35
CA ARG A 53 -2.00 20.64 -47.22
C ARG A 53 -1.83 20.32 -45.74
N ALA A 54 -1.72 19.05 -45.39
CA ALA A 54 -1.20 18.65 -44.10
C ALA A 54 0.19 19.30 -43.97
N GLU A 55 0.28 20.34 -43.16
CA GLU A 55 1.59 20.72 -42.64
C GLU A 55 2.17 19.48 -42.00
N PRO A 56 3.46 19.16 -42.23
CA PRO A 56 4.08 18.05 -41.52
C PRO A 56 3.90 18.34 -40.03
N GLU A 57 3.15 17.45 -39.33
CA GLU A 57 3.19 17.42 -37.85
C GLU A 57 4.68 17.29 -37.50
N GLU A 58 5.26 18.38 -37.01
CA GLU A 58 6.61 18.33 -36.43
C GLU A 58 6.53 17.27 -35.32
N GLU A 59 7.20 16.16 -35.51
CA GLU A 59 7.38 15.16 -34.43
C GLU A 59 7.88 15.93 -33.22
N PRO A 60 7.17 15.90 -32.09
CA PRO A 60 7.58 16.64 -30.90
C PRO A 60 9.01 16.17 -30.57
N SER A 61 9.92 17.11 -30.51
CA SER A 61 11.32 16.80 -30.24
C SER A 61 11.37 16.02 -28.90
N ARG A 62 12.14 14.95 -28.84
CA ARG A 62 12.31 14.14 -27.60
C ARG A 62 12.59 14.99 -26.37
N PHE A 63 13.15 16.16 -26.58
CA PHE A 63 13.41 17.16 -25.53
C PHE A 63 12.12 17.86 -25.09
N GLY A 64 11.19 18.17 -26.00
CA GLY A 64 9.85 18.70 -25.67
C GLY A 64 9.03 17.72 -24.83
N GLU A 65 8.96 16.45 -25.24
CA GLU A 65 8.24 15.40 -24.50
C GLU A 65 8.83 15.21 -23.07
N THR A 66 10.16 15.32 -22.93
CA THR A 66 10.82 15.21 -21.62
C THR A 66 10.50 16.42 -20.73
N VAL A 67 10.48 17.62 -21.30
CA VAL A 67 10.13 18.84 -20.56
C VAL A 67 8.66 18.82 -20.16
N ASP A 68 7.75 18.44 -21.06
CA ASP A 68 6.33 18.35 -20.77
C ASP A 68 6.05 17.30 -19.69
N SER A 69 6.73 16.15 -19.74
CA SER A 69 6.60 15.10 -18.70
C SER A 69 7.10 15.57 -17.33
N LEU A 70 8.17 16.38 -17.28
CA LEU A 70 8.67 16.99 -16.05
C LEU A 70 7.71 18.05 -15.51
N VAL A 71 7.15 18.89 -16.37
CA VAL A 71 6.16 19.90 -15.98
C VAL A 71 4.90 19.24 -15.42
N ASP A 72 4.40 18.18 -16.06
CA ASP A 72 3.26 17.42 -15.58
C ASP A 72 3.54 16.73 -14.25
N ALA A 73 4.76 16.19 -14.06
CA ALA A 73 5.18 15.61 -12.79
C ALA A 73 5.21 16.67 -11.67
N VAL A 74 5.79 17.84 -11.92
CA VAL A 74 5.84 18.95 -10.95
C VAL A 74 4.43 19.46 -10.62
N ARG A 75 3.57 19.58 -11.62
CA ARG A 75 2.17 19.98 -11.42
C ARG A 75 1.43 18.97 -10.56
N THR A 76 1.56 17.67 -10.86
CA THR A 76 0.93 16.59 -10.08
C THR A 76 1.42 16.60 -8.62
N LEU A 77 2.72 16.79 -8.39
CA LEU A 77 3.28 16.95 -7.04
C LEU A 77 2.72 18.18 -6.34
N GLY A 78 2.54 19.31 -7.05
CA GLY A 78 1.94 20.52 -6.52
C GLY A 78 0.48 20.30 -6.09
N GLU A 79 -0.31 19.63 -6.91
CA GLU A 79 -1.71 19.29 -6.61
C GLU A 79 -1.81 18.33 -5.40
N GLN A 80 -0.93 17.34 -5.33
CA GLN A 80 -0.84 16.42 -4.19
C GLN A 80 -0.50 17.15 -2.89
N THR A 81 0.53 18.00 -2.91
CA THR A 81 0.97 18.72 -1.72
C THR A 81 -0.09 19.72 -1.24
N ALA A 82 -0.78 20.41 -2.16
CA ALA A 82 -1.88 21.31 -1.83
C ALA A 82 -3.06 20.56 -1.19
N PHE A 83 -3.45 19.41 -1.75
CA PHE A 83 -4.50 18.57 -1.18
C PHE A 83 -4.11 18.06 0.22
N ILE A 84 -2.90 17.51 0.35
CA ILE A 84 -2.40 16.98 1.62
C ILE A 84 -2.32 18.10 2.66
N GLY A 85 -1.81 19.27 2.30
CA GLY A 85 -1.75 20.43 3.18
C GLY A 85 -3.14 20.86 3.67
N THR A 86 -4.12 20.91 2.77
CA THR A 86 -5.51 21.22 3.10
C THR A 86 -6.11 20.15 4.01
N ALA A 87 -5.93 18.86 3.68
CA ALA A 87 -6.48 17.76 4.48
C ALA A 87 -5.86 17.70 5.89
N LEU A 88 -4.55 17.89 6.01
CA LEU A 88 -3.86 17.98 7.31
C LEU A 88 -4.28 19.21 8.10
N GLY A 89 -4.42 20.36 7.46
CA GLY A 89 -4.87 21.60 8.11
C GLY A 89 -6.27 21.50 8.71
N HIS A 90 -7.14 20.66 8.15
CA HIS A 90 -8.49 20.46 8.63
C HIS A 90 -8.66 19.25 9.60
N THR A 91 -7.57 18.61 10.03
CA THR A 91 -7.65 17.46 10.97
C THR A 91 -8.29 17.81 12.31
N VAL A 92 -7.97 18.97 12.86
CA VAL A 92 -8.58 19.46 14.11
C VAL A 92 -10.08 19.71 13.93
N ASP A 93 -10.49 20.32 12.82
CA ASP A 93 -11.89 20.50 12.49
C ASP A 93 -12.63 19.18 12.29
N ALA A 94 -11.97 18.20 11.67
CA ALA A 94 -12.52 16.86 11.48
C ALA A 94 -12.84 16.17 12.82
N VAL A 95 -11.92 16.21 13.78
CA VAL A 95 -12.11 15.63 15.11
C VAL A 95 -13.22 16.35 15.89
N ARG A 96 -13.27 17.70 15.79
CA ARG A 96 -14.27 18.49 16.54
C ARG A 96 -15.67 18.39 15.96
N ARG A 97 -15.80 18.38 14.64
CA ARG A 97 -17.10 18.40 13.95
C ARG A 97 -17.67 17.00 13.70
N TYR A 98 -16.80 16.00 13.50
CA TYR A 98 -17.21 14.65 13.10
C TYR A 98 -16.60 13.55 14.00
N PRO A 99 -16.66 13.66 15.35
CA PRO A 99 -16.03 12.69 16.26
C PRO A 99 -16.60 11.28 16.11
N GLY A 100 -17.90 11.15 15.84
CA GLY A 100 -18.53 9.85 15.62
C GLY A 100 -18.02 9.13 14.38
N GLU A 101 -17.77 9.87 13.30
CA GLU A 101 -17.20 9.31 12.07
C GLU A 101 -15.73 8.90 12.27
N VAL A 102 -14.95 9.71 12.97
CA VAL A 102 -13.55 9.37 13.31
C VAL A 102 -13.50 8.07 14.12
N LEU A 103 -14.34 7.93 15.16
CA LEU A 103 -14.38 6.72 15.97
C LEU A 103 -14.83 5.49 15.16
N ARG A 104 -15.83 5.66 14.30
CA ARG A 104 -16.29 4.60 13.40
C ARG A 104 -15.16 4.16 12.46
N LEU A 105 -14.44 5.10 11.88
CA LEU A 105 -13.31 4.82 10.99
C LEU A 105 -12.15 4.14 11.72
N ILE A 106 -11.82 4.54 12.95
CA ILE A 106 -10.79 3.87 13.78
C ILE A 106 -11.13 2.40 13.96
N ALA A 107 -12.39 2.10 14.31
CA ALA A 107 -12.85 0.72 14.47
C ALA A 107 -12.79 -0.08 13.15
N VAL A 108 -13.25 0.52 12.04
CA VAL A 108 -13.25 -0.12 10.72
C VAL A 108 -11.82 -0.37 10.21
N LEU A 109 -10.93 0.61 10.35
CA LEU A 109 -9.55 0.53 9.88
C LEU A 109 -8.71 -0.44 10.72
N GLY A 110 -8.93 -0.46 12.04
CA GLY A 110 -8.21 -1.36 12.95
C GLY A 110 -8.67 -2.82 12.84
N MET A 111 -9.97 -3.04 12.96
CA MET A 111 -10.55 -4.39 13.02
C MET A 111 -11.01 -4.92 11.65
N GLY A 112 -11.18 -4.04 10.66
CA GLY A 112 -11.75 -4.41 9.35
C GLY A 112 -13.28 -4.47 9.38
N THR A 113 -13.87 -4.95 8.28
CA THR A 113 -15.33 -5.11 8.11
C THR A 113 -15.68 -6.52 7.67
N GLY A 114 -16.88 -6.99 8.07
CA GLY A 114 -17.39 -8.30 7.68
C GLY A 114 -16.52 -9.47 8.16
N ALA A 115 -16.19 -10.40 7.27
CA ALA A 115 -15.38 -11.59 7.58
C ALA A 115 -13.97 -11.24 8.10
N LEU A 116 -13.35 -10.15 7.62
CA LEU A 116 -12.05 -9.71 8.09
C LEU A 116 -12.07 -9.22 9.55
N ALA A 117 -13.19 -8.65 10.02
CA ALA A 117 -13.34 -8.27 11.43
C ALA A 117 -13.30 -9.49 12.36
N VAL A 118 -13.88 -10.62 11.91
CA VAL A 118 -13.87 -11.89 12.67
C VAL A 118 -12.45 -12.46 12.80
N ILE A 119 -11.60 -12.26 11.80
CA ILE A 119 -10.20 -12.78 11.77
C ILE A 119 -9.22 -11.79 12.42
N GLY A 120 -9.67 -10.61 12.90
CA GLY A 120 -8.81 -9.58 13.47
C GLY A 120 -8.22 -8.61 12.43
N GLY A 121 -8.69 -8.67 11.18
CA GLY A 121 -8.41 -7.70 10.12
C GLY A 121 -6.93 -7.35 9.93
N THR A 122 -6.65 -6.07 9.83
CA THR A 122 -5.30 -5.52 9.61
C THR A 122 -4.31 -5.92 10.71
N VAL A 123 -4.76 -6.02 11.96
CA VAL A 123 -3.90 -6.38 13.11
C VAL A 123 -3.24 -7.74 12.90
N VAL A 124 -4.01 -8.74 12.48
CA VAL A 124 -3.48 -10.11 12.26
C VAL A 124 -2.52 -10.14 11.08
N ILE A 125 -2.84 -9.43 9.99
CA ILE A 125 -1.95 -9.36 8.83
C ILE A 125 -0.62 -8.72 9.20
N VAL A 126 -0.65 -7.56 9.86
CA VAL A 126 0.57 -6.85 10.28
C VAL A 126 1.35 -7.68 11.30
N GLY A 127 0.66 -8.25 12.31
CA GLY A 127 1.27 -9.10 13.32
C GLY A 127 1.92 -10.36 12.73
N PHE A 128 1.27 -11.01 11.76
CA PHE A 128 1.84 -12.18 11.08
C PHE A 128 3.07 -11.82 10.24
N LEU A 129 3.03 -10.71 9.50
CA LEU A 129 4.17 -10.24 8.73
C LEU A 129 5.37 -9.90 9.63
N THR A 130 5.14 -9.20 10.74
CA THR A 130 6.21 -8.87 11.69
C THR A 130 6.71 -10.08 12.46
N LEU A 131 5.85 -11.05 12.77
CA LEU A 131 6.26 -12.34 13.33
C LEU A 131 7.19 -13.09 12.36
N THR A 132 6.84 -13.13 11.07
CA THR A 132 7.67 -13.79 10.05
C THR A 132 9.01 -13.08 9.89
N THR A 133 9.04 -11.76 9.82
CA THR A 133 10.29 -11.00 9.71
C THR A 133 11.14 -11.11 10.98
N GLY A 134 10.54 -11.12 12.17
CA GLY A 134 11.23 -11.39 13.43
C GLY A 134 11.84 -12.80 13.47
N ALA A 135 11.15 -13.80 12.95
CA ALA A 135 11.69 -15.14 12.81
C ALA A 135 12.89 -15.18 11.84
N LEU A 136 12.85 -14.41 10.74
CA LEU A 136 14.00 -14.27 9.84
C LEU A 136 15.21 -13.63 10.52
N ILE A 137 15.00 -12.65 11.41
CA ILE A 137 16.09 -12.07 12.23
C ILE A 137 16.71 -13.16 13.12
N ALA A 138 15.90 -14.01 13.76
CA ALA A 138 16.41 -15.10 14.58
C ALA A 138 17.27 -16.04 13.75
N VAL A 139 16.76 -16.50 12.61
CA VAL A 139 17.44 -17.48 11.74
C VAL A 139 18.72 -16.88 11.16
N GLN A 140 18.60 -15.74 10.51
CA GLN A 140 19.73 -15.11 9.81
C GLN A 140 20.76 -14.53 10.80
N GLY A 141 20.26 -13.89 11.87
CA GLY A 141 21.11 -13.32 12.91
C GLY A 141 21.91 -14.38 13.64
N TYR A 142 21.26 -15.44 14.11
CA TYR A 142 21.95 -16.54 14.78
C TYR A 142 22.98 -17.21 13.88
N ASN A 143 22.60 -17.58 12.64
CA ASN A 143 23.53 -18.24 11.72
C ASN A 143 24.73 -17.37 11.35
N THR A 144 24.51 -16.08 11.13
CA THR A 144 25.61 -15.14 10.79
C THR A 144 26.55 -14.96 11.96
N LEU A 145 26.05 -14.80 13.18
CA LEU A 145 26.86 -14.58 14.37
C LEU A 145 27.53 -15.86 14.84
N SER A 146 26.94 -17.03 14.68
CA SER A 146 27.55 -18.32 15.04
C SER A 146 28.74 -18.67 14.14
N ASN A 147 28.77 -18.20 12.89
CA ASN A 147 29.91 -18.40 11.99
C ASN A 147 31.21 -17.73 12.51
N VAL A 148 31.07 -16.72 13.36
CA VAL A 148 32.20 -16.00 13.98
C VAL A 148 32.28 -16.24 15.49
N GLY A 149 31.47 -17.15 16.05
CA GLY A 149 31.50 -17.54 17.45
C GLY A 149 30.91 -16.49 18.44
N ILE A 150 30.07 -15.59 17.95
CA ILE A 150 29.43 -14.54 18.77
C ILE A 150 27.90 -14.62 18.72
N GLU A 151 27.33 -15.79 18.60
CA GLU A 151 25.89 -16.06 18.56
C GLU A 151 25.13 -15.51 19.78
N ALA A 152 25.82 -15.31 20.90
CA ALA A 152 25.28 -14.66 22.09
C ALA A 152 24.66 -13.27 21.78
N LEU A 153 25.22 -12.54 20.81
CA LEU A 153 24.72 -11.22 20.40
C LEU A 153 23.42 -11.25 19.56
N THR A 154 22.80 -12.40 19.35
CA THR A 154 21.51 -12.47 18.65
C THR A 154 20.42 -11.67 19.38
N GLY A 155 20.46 -11.59 20.72
CA GLY A 155 19.58 -10.72 21.50
C GLY A 155 19.74 -9.24 21.16
N PHE A 156 20.99 -8.77 20.94
CA PHE A 156 21.26 -7.42 20.44
C PHE A 156 20.60 -7.18 19.07
N LEU A 157 20.79 -8.09 18.09
CA LEU A 157 20.14 -7.96 16.78
C LEU A 157 18.63 -7.91 16.91
N GLY A 158 18.05 -8.71 17.82
CA GLY A 158 16.62 -8.72 18.09
C GLY A 158 16.10 -7.38 18.60
N ALA A 159 16.82 -6.71 19.50
CA ALA A 159 16.48 -5.36 19.95
C ALA A 159 16.73 -4.31 18.88
N PHE A 160 17.95 -4.26 18.34
CA PHE A 160 18.41 -3.22 17.45
C PHE A 160 17.68 -3.19 16.11
N LEU A 161 17.64 -4.32 15.39
CA LEU A 161 17.05 -4.37 14.05
C LEU A 161 15.53 -4.28 14.08
N ASN A 162 14.87 -4.95 15.04
CA ASN A 162 13.41 -4.88 15.10
C ASN A 162 12.94 -3.44 15.32
N VAL A 163 13.51 -2.74 16.30
CA VAL A 163 13.03 -1.41 16.68
C VAL A 163 13.33 -0.36 15.63
N ARG A 164 14.54 -0.39 15.05
CA ARG A 164 15.01 0.71 14.20
C ARG A 164 14.67 0.56 12.72
N PHE A 165 14.46 -0.69 12.24
CA PHE A 165 14.31 -0.92 10.81
C PHE A 165 13.15 -1.86 10.46
N ILE A 166 13.17 -3.09 11.00
CA ILE A 166 12.35 -4.18 10.46
C ILE A 166 10.88 -3.98 10.77
N VAL A 167 10.53 -3.68 12.04
CA VAL A 167 9.13 -3.50 12.41
C VAL A 167 8.54 -2.23 11.79
N PRO A 168 9.20 -1.05 11.82
CA PRO A 168 8.69 0.13 11.13
C PRO A 168 8.50 -0.09 9.63
N ALA A 169 9.50 -0.64 8.94
CA ALA A 169 9.43 -0.92 7.51
C ALA A 169 8.30 -1.90 7.16
N THR A 170 8.23 -3.03 7.86
CA THR A 170 7.21 -4.06 7.63
C THR A 170 5.80 -3.54 7.91
N ALA A 171 5.62 -2.82 9.03
CA ALA A 171 4.36 -2.22 9.39
C ALA A 171 3.93 -1.16 8.36
N GLY A 172 4.85 -0.30 7.92
CA GLY A 172 4.57 0.72 6.91
C GLY A 172 4.07 0.13 5.58
N VAL A 173 4.75 -0.91 5.08
CA VAL A 173 4.32 -1.63 3.87
C VAL A 173 2.95 -2.31 4.07
N ALA A 174 2.76 -2.97 5.21
CA ALA A 174 1.51 -3.64 5.52
C ALA A 174 0.34 -2.65 5.66
N LEU A 175 0.56 -1.49 6.28
CA LEU A 175 -0.44 -0.42 6.38
C LEU A 175 -0.82 0.14 5.01
N ALA A 176 0.15 0.38 4.14
CA ALA A 176 -0.11 0.83 2.78
C ALA A 176 -0.96 -0.18 1.99
N ALA A 177 -0.62 -1.48 2.09
CA ALA A 177 -1.30 -2.55 1.38
C ALA A 177 -2.70 -2.89 1.95
N THR A 178 -2.99 -2.58 3.20
CA THR A 178 -4.25 -2.93 3.88
C THR A 178 -5.12 -1.69 4.10
N ILE A 179 -4.81 -0.89 5.11
CA ILE A 179 -5.60 0.29 5.49
C ILE A 179 -5.60 1.32 4.36
N GLY A 180 -4.43 1.61 3.81
CA GLY A 180 -4.29 2.58 2.74
C GLY A 180 -5.06 2.17 1.49
N ALA A 181 -4.81 0.96 0.98
CA ALA A 181 -5.50 0.43 -0.20
C ALA A 181 -7.02 0.40 -0.01
N GLY A 182 -7.50 -0.02 1.18
CA GLY A 182 -8.91 0.00 1.53
C GLY A 182 -9.50 1.41 1.54
N ALA A 183 -8.79 2.39 2.08
CA ALA A 183 -9.22 3.79 2.10
C ALA A 183 -9.33 4.37 0.68
N THR A 184 -8.33 4.07 -0.20
CA THR A 184 -8.36 4.49 -1.60
C THR A 184 -9.55 3.88 -2.34
N ALA A 185 -9.78 2.57 -2.16
CA ALA A 185 -10.89 1.88 -2.82
C ALA A 185 -12.26 2.42 -2.38
N GLN A 186 -12.45 2.67 -1.08
CA GLN A 186 -13.69 3.24 -0.55
C GLN A 186 -13.94 4.65 -1.06
N LEU A 187 -12.94 5.54 -0.98
CA LEU A 187 -13.08 6.90 -1.49
C LEU A 187 -13.28 6.94 -2.99
N GLY A 188 -12.58 6.09 -3.74
CA GLY A 188 -12.75 5.96 -5.18
C GLY A 188 -14.16 5.47 -5.54
N ALA A 189 -14.72 4.51 -4.79
CA ALA A 189 -16.11 4.09 -4.97
C ALA A 189 -17.09 5.24 -4.70
N MET A 190 -16.91 6.00 -3.63
CA MET A 190 -17.74 7.18 -3.32
C MET A 190 -17.63 8.25 -4.41
N ARG A 191 -16.43 8.45 -4.98
CA ARG A 191 -16.22 9.41 -6.07
C ARG A 191 -16.94 9.04 -7.35
N ILE A 192 -16.85 7.76 -7.79
CA ILE A 192 -17.52 7.30 -9.01
C ILE A 192 -19.05 7.17 -8.85
N ASN A 193 -19.56 7.08 -7.62
CA ASN A 193 -20.99 7.06 -7.29
C ASN A 193 -21.55 8.47 -7.04
N GLU A 194 -20.78 9.55 -7.29
CA GLU A 194 -21.15 10.95 -7.10
C GLU A 194 -21.51 11.31 -5.63
N GLU A 195 -21.13 10.46 -4.66
CA GLU A 195 -21.39 10.70 -3.24
C GLU A 195 -20.60 11.93 -2.73
N VAL A 196 -19.44 12.22 -3.31
CA VAL A 196 -18.64 13.40 -2.98
C VAL A 196 -19.37 14.68 -3.39
N ASP A 197 -19.97 14.70 -4.59
CA ASP A 197 -20.71 15.84 -5.11
C ASP A 197 -22.03 16.04 -4.34
N ALA A 198 -22.66 14.95 -3.88
CA ALA A 198 -23.82 14.99 -2.98
C ALA A 198 -23.48 15.66 -1.62
N LEU A 199 -22.29 15.40 -1.06
CA LEU A 199 -21.85 16.08 0.17
C LEU A 199 -21.67 17.59 -0.04
N GLU A 200 -21.13 18.00 -1.17
CA GLU A 200 -21.02 19.43 -1.52
C GLU A 200 -22.38 20.11 -1.65
N ALA A 201 -23.34 19.43 -2.28
CA ALA A 201 -24.71 19.93 -2.39
C ALA A 201 -25.40 20.11 -1.02
N MET A 202 -25.00 19.33 -0.01
CA MET A 202 -25.45 19.47 1.38
C MET A 202 -24.62 20.47 2.20
N ALA A 203 -23.76 21.27 1.56
CA ALA A 203 -22.84 22.22 2.20
C ALA A 203 -21.85 21.57 3.21
N ILE A 204 -21.58 20.28 3.07
CA ILE A 204 -20.55 19.56 3.84
C ILE A 204 -19.24 19.68 3.07
N ARG A 205 -18.15 20.05 3.73
CA ARG A 205 -16.80 20.11 3.12
C ARG A 205 -16.26 18.69 2.91
N PRO A 206 -16.17 18.17 1.66
CA PRO A 206 -15.84 16.77 1.43
C PRO A 206 -14.41 16.42 1.90
N ILE A 207 -13.44 17.29 1.68
CA ILE A 207 -12.05 17.07 2.10
C ILE A 207 -11.97 16.88 3.63
N THR A 208 -12.67 17.74 4.40
CA THR A 208 -12.67 17.64 5.86
C THR A 208 -13.37 16.35 6.32
N TYR A 209 -14.54 16.05 5.72
CA TYR A 209 -15.35 14.90 6.12
C TYR A 209 -14.77 13.55 5.66
N LEU A 210 -14.21 13.48 4.45
CA LEU A 210 -13.75 12.23 3.84
C LEU A 210 -12.25 12.00 4.03
N ALA A 211 -11.42 13.01 3.74
CA ALA A 211 -9.97 12.84 3.79
C ALA A 211 -9.40 13.05 5.19
N SER A 212 -9.70 14.20 5.83
CA SER A 212 -9.13 14.51 7.15
C SER A 212 -9.56 13.53 8.24
N THR A 213 -10.82 13.07 8.24
CA THR A 213 -11.27 12.05 9.21
C THR A 213 -10.53 10.73 9.04
N ARG A 214 -10.27 10.29 7.80
CA ARG A 214 -9.53 9.06 7.50
C ARG A 214 -8.06 9.17 7.88
N ILE A 215 -7.43 10.32 7.65
CA ILE A 215 -6.03 10.55 8.06
C ILE A 215 -5.91 10.43 9.59
N VAL A 216 -6.76 11.12 10.33
CA VAL A 216 -6.77 11.04 11.79
C VAL A 216 -7.05 9.63 12.28
N ALA A 217 -8.10 9.00 11.73
CA ALA A 217 -8.48 7.64 12.12
C ALA A 217 -7.36 6.63 11.83
N GLY A 218 -6.67 6.74 10.68
CA GLY A 218 -5.58 5.86 10.31
C GLY A 218 -4.37 6.03 11.25
N VAL A 219 -3.98 7.27 11.56
CA VAL A 219 -2.88 7.53 12.50
C VAL A 219 -3.19 7.00 13.89
N VAL A 220 -4.42 7.17 14.40
CA VAL A 220 -4.80 6.64 15.71
C VAL A 220 -4.88 5.11 15.69
N ALA A 221 -5.43 4.50 14.63
CA ALA A 221 -5.52 3.05 14.50
C ALA A 221 -4.15 2.36 14.45
N VAL A 222 -3.12 3.05 13.96
CA VAL A 222 -1.76 2.51 13.89
C VAL A 222 -1.15 2.28 15.27
N ILE A 223 -1.49 3.05 16.30
CA ILE A 223 -0.89 2.93 17.63
C ILE A 223 -1.02 1.49 18.19
N PRO A 224 -2.22 0.92 18.35
CA PRO A 224 -2.35 -0.45 18.83
C PRO A 224 -1.82 -1.49 17.82
N ILE A 225 -1.98 -1.26 16.51
CA ILE A 225 -1.49 -2.18 15.48
C ILE A 225 0.04 -2.27 15.55
N TYR A 226 0.72 -1.15 15.65
CA TYR A 226 2.17 -1.09 15.71
C TYR A 226 2.72 -1.70 17.03
N THR A 227 2.02 -1.48 18.14
CA THR A 227 2.37 -2.12 19.42
C THR A 227 2.34 -3.65 19.29
N ILE A 228 1.29 -4.20 18.69
CA ILE A 228 1.19 -5.65 18.46
C ILE A 228 2.26 -6.12 17.47
N ALA A 229 2.52 -5.37 16.40
CA ALA A 229 3.58 -5.67 15.43
C ALA A 229 4.95 -5.79 16.12
N MET A 230 5.29 -4.84 16.99
CA MET A 230 6.54 -4.84 17.72
C MET A 230 6.65 -6.02 18.68
N LEU A 231 5.59 -6.31 19.43
CA LEU A 231 5.54 -7.47 20.31
C LEU A 231 5.69 -8.79 19.55
N MET A 232 5.05 -8.92 18.37
CA MET A 232 5.19 -10.11 17.53
C MET A 232 6.61 -10.26 16.98
N GLY A 233 7.26 -9.18 16.57
CA GLY A 233 8.66 -9.18 16.14
C GLY A 233 9.61 -9.64 17.26
N PHE A 234 9.46 -9.10 18.45
CA PHE A 234 10.26 -9.49 19.63
C PHE A 234 10.02 -10.94 20.02
N LEU A 235 8.75 -11.35 20.08
CA LEU A 235 8.38 -12.72 20.42
C LEU A 235 8.97 -13.73 19.43
N ALA A 236 8.88 -13.44 18.14
CA ALA A 236 9.39 -14.31 17.09
C ALA A 236 10.92 -14.44 17.14
N THR A 237 11.62 -13.33 17.31
CA THR A 237 13.09 -13.35 17.39
C THR A 237 13.55 -14.11 18.66
N ARG A 238 12.92 -13.85 19.81
CA ARG A 238 13.21 -14.54 21.05
C ARG A 238 12.92 -16.04 20.96
N PHE A 239 11.75 -16.42 20.46
CA PHE A 239 11.34 -17.81 20.29
C PHE A 239 12.27 -18.54 19.33
N GLY A 240 12.55 -17.98 18.16
CA GLY A 240 13.47 -18.57 17.19
C GLY A 240 14.85 -18.82 17.78
N THR A 241 15.42 -17.83 18.46
CA THR A 241 16.78 -17.92 19.02
C THR A 241 16.85 -18.88 20.21
N THR A 242 15.89 -18.82 21.15
CA THR A 242 15.98 -19.62 22.38
C THR A 242 15.39 -21.02 22.28
N VAL A 243 14.36 -21.22 21.44
CA VAL A 243 13.68 -22.53 21.31
C VAL A 243 14.19 -23.31 20.12
N ILE A 244 14.34 -22.66 18.95
CA ILE A 244 14.76 -23.37 17.73
C ILE A 244 16.27 -23.60 17.73
N TYR A 245 17.07 -22.57 18.06
CA TYR A 245 18.53 -22.67 18.08
C TYR A 245 19.10 -23.06 19.45
N GLY A 246 18.27 -23.15 20.49
CA GLY A 246 18.69 -23.63 21.82
C GLY A 246 19.60 -22.67 22.61
N GLN A 247 19.66 -21.37 22.21
CA GLN A 247 20.41 -20.39 22.97
C GLN A 247 19.80 -20.21 24.36
N SER A 248 20.65 -20.03 25.39
CA SER A 248 20.18 -19.75 26.75
C SER A 248 19.31 -18.51 26.80
N ARG A 249 18.13 -18.64 27.40
CA ARG A 249 17.20 -17.51 27.60
C ARG A 249 17.84 -16.34 28.33
N GLY A 250 18.63 -16.62 29.36
CA GLY A 250 19.30 -15.59 30.13
C GLY A 250 20.32 -14.80 29.30
N VAL A 251 21.05 -15.46 28.40
CA VAL A 251 21.97 -14.80 27.49
C VAL A 251 21.22 -13.91 26.50
N TYR A 252 20.16 -14.46 25.89
CA TYR A 252 19.35 -13.67 24.96
C TYR A 252 18.73 -12.44 25.65
N ASP A 253 18.07 -12.64 26.79
CA ASP A 253 17.37 -11.58 27.52
C ASP A 253 18.36 -10.51 28.04
N HIS A 254 19.57 -10.91 28.43
CA HIS A 254 20.64 -9.97 28.83
C HIS A 254 21.03 -9.03 27.68
N TYR A 255 21.40 -9.59 26.52
CA TYR A 255 21.78 -8.74 25.37
C TYR A 255 20.59 -7.96 24.81
N PHE A 256 19.39 -8.54 24.80
CA PHE A 256 18.19 -7.84 24.34
C PHE A 256 17.89 -6.61 25.24
N SER A 257 17.88 -6.79 26.56
CA SER A 257 17.57 -5.69 27.49
C SER A 257 18.68 -4.65 27.58
N SER A 258 19.93 -5.05 27.41
CA SER A 258 21.07 -4.11 27.42
C SER A 258 21.06 -3.14 26.23
N PHE A 259 20.48 -3.54 25.10
CA PHE A 259 20.45 -2.71 23.86
C PHE A 259 19.05 -2.19 23.51
N LEU A 260 18.04 -2.52 24.28
CA LEU A 260 16.69 -1.97 24.11
C LEU A 260 16.54 -0.70 24.96
N HIS A 261 16.72 0.45 24.32
CA HIS A 261 16.55 1.73 25.01
C HIS A 261 15.12 2.27 24.82
N PRO A 262 14.47 2.79 25.89
CA PRO A 262 13.13 3.40 25.78
C PRO A 262 13.06 4.53 24.75
N THR A 263 14.13 5.29 24.57
CA THR A 263 14.23 6.36 23.57
C THR A 263 14.10 5.82 22.15
N ASP A 264 14.66 4.64 21.86
CA ASP A 264 14.55 4.01 20.53
C ASP A 264 13.11 3.60 20.24
N LEU A 265 12.36 3.13 21.27
CA LEU A 265 10.93 2.83 21.12
C LEU A 265 10.13 4.08 20.76
N VAL A 266 10.41 5.23 21.41
CA VAL A 266 9.73 6.50 21.10
C VAL A 266 10.00 6.91 19.65
N TRP A 267 11.25 6.82 19.19
CA TRP A 267 11.59 7.13 17.80
C TRP A 267 10.94 6.16 16.81
N SER A 268 10.93 4.87 17.11
CA SER A 268 10.27 3.85 16.31
C SER A 268 8.76 4.10 16.16
N PHE A 269 8.08 4.49 17.25
CA PHE A 269 6.68 4.92 17.19
C PHE A 269 6.50 6.20 16.37
N THR A 270 7.41 7.16 16.50
CA THR A 270 7.39 8.39 15.69
C THR A 270 7.53 8.09 14.22
N GLU A 271 8.40 7.17 13.83
CA GLU A 271 8.51 6.67 12.46
C GLU A 271 7.19 6.06 11.98
N ALA A 272 6.62 5.14 12.75
CA ALA A 272 5.37 4.47 12.39
C ALA A 272 4.21 5.45 12.23
N LEU A 273 4.06 6.43 13.14
CA LEU A 273 3.03 7.46 13.06
C LEU A 273 3.23 8.40 11.85
N SER A 274 4.49 8.78 11.58
CA SER A 274 4.82 9.62 10.42
C SER A 274 4.54 8.89 9.10
N MET A 275 4.90 7.60 9.02
CA MET A 275 4.58 6.75 7.88
C MET A 275 3.07 6.58 7.72
N ALA A 276 2.33 6.35 8.80
CA ALA A 276 0.88 6.23 8.77
C ALA A 276 0.20 7.51 8.26
N ALA A 277 0.64 8.67 8.72
CA ALA A 277 0.14 9.96 8.26
C ALA A 277 0.40 10.15 6.75
N ALA A 278 1.59 9.84 6.27
CA ALA A 278 1.94 9.92 4.85
C ALA A 278 1.15 8.90 4.01
N VAL A 279 1.06 7.64 4.46
CA VAL A 279 0.27 6.60 3.79
C VAL A 279 -1.18 7.06 3.65
N MET A 280 -1.82 7.48 4.75
CA MET A 280 -3.23 7.91 4.71
C MET A 280 -3.43 9.14 3.84
N ALA A 281 -2.52 10.12 3.90
CA ALA A 281 -2.60 11.32 3.07
C ALA A 281 -2.51 11.02 1.57
N ILE A 282 -1.55 10.18 1.18
CA ILE A 282 -1.37 9.75 -0.22
C ILE A 282 -2.58 8.95 -0.69
N HIS A 283 -3.01 7.98 0.09
CA HIS A 283 -4.13 7.11 -0.26
C HIS A 283 -5.46 7.85 -0.36
N THR A 284 -5.70 8.82 0.52
CA THR A 284 -6.91 9.67 0.44
C THR A 284 -6.87 10.58 -0.78
N TYR A 285 -5.70 11.11 -1.18
CA TYR A 285 -5.55 11.88 -2.40
C TYR A 285 -5.92 11.06 -3.65
N TYR A 286 -5.32 9.89 -3.81
CA TYR A 286 -5.61 9.05 -4.99
C TYR A 286 -7.05 8.52 -5.00
N GLY A 287 -7.63 8.23 -3.85
CA GLY A 287 -9.03 7.81 -3.76
C GLY A 287 -10.00 8.94 -4.09
N TYR A 288 -9.77 10.14 -3.54
CA TYR A 288 -10.61 11.32 -3.77
C TYR A 288 -10.62 11.76 -5.24
N ASN A 289 -9.48 11.63 -5.93
CA ASN A 289 -9.31 12.01 -7.34
C ASN A 289 -9.44 10.82 -8.31
N ALA A 290 -10.01 9.68 -7.87
CA ALA A 290 -10.18 8.53 -8.74
C ALA A 290 -11.21 8.82 -9.86
N THR A 291 -10.87 8.43 -11.09
CA THR A 291 -11.68 8.61 -12.29
C THR A 291 -11.65 7.35 -13.15
N GLY A 292 -12.55 7.21 -14.11
CA GLY A 292 -12.54 6.05 -15.04
C GLY A 292 -13.29 4.83 -14.53
N GLY A 293 -14.22 5.02 -13.60
CA GLY A 293 -15.09 3.95 -13.10
C GLY A 293 -14.33 2.92 -12.24
N PRO A 294 -14.89 1.69 -12.07
CA PRO A 294 -14.30 0.67 -11.19
C PRO A 294 -12.87 0.28 -11.58
N ALA A 295 -12.54 0.25 -12.87
CA ALA A 295 -11.19 -0.03 -13.35
C ALA A 295 -10.20 1.08 -12.95
N GLY A 296 -10.62 2.34 -13.03
CA GLY A 296 -9.83 3.50 -12.62
C GLY A 296 -9.58 3.55 -11.11
N VAL A 297 -10.54 3.10 -10.30
CA VAL A 297 -10.34 2.94 -8.84
C VAL A 297 -9.24 1.92 -8.56
N GLY A 298 -9.24 0.78 -9.24
CA GLY A 298 -8.16 -0.21 -9.12
C GLY A 298 -6.78 0.35 -9.47
N GLU A 299 -6.71 1.16 -10.54
CA GLU A 299 -5.47 1.84 -10.93
C GLU A 299 -5.03 2.88 -9.90
N ALA A 300 -5.97 3.66 -9.35
CA ALA A 300 -5.70 4.62 -8.28
C ALA A 300 -5.13 3.94 -7.02
N VAL A 301 -5.67 2.79 -6.61
CA VAL A 301 -5.12 1.96 -5.53
C VAL A 301 -3.68 1.56 -5.83
N GLY A 302 -3.41 1.05 -7.04
CA GLY A 302 -2.06 0.65 -7.43
C GLY A 302 -1.06 1.81 -7.41
N ARG A 303 -1.46 3.01 -7.87
CA ARG A 303 -0.62 4.22 -7.81
C ARG A 303 -0.40 4.66 -6.37
N ALA A 304 -1.45 4.68 -5.54
CA ALA A 304 -1.37 5.06 -4.14
C ALA A 304 -0.40 4.17 -3.35
N VAL A 305 -0.49 2.84 -3.51
CA VAL A 305 0.41 1.88 -2.85
C VAL A 305 1.86 2.13 -3.24
N ARG A 306 2.17 2.28 -4.52
CA ARG A 306 3.55 2.56 -4.97
C ARG A 306 4.08 3.87 -4.39
N SER A 307 3.30 4.96 -4.48
CA SER A 307 3.72 6.27 -3.96
C SER A 307 3.89 6.26 -2.45
N SER A 308 2.99 5.60 -1.71
CA SER A 308 3.04 5.57 -0.25
C SER A 308 4.19 4.71 0.28
N ILE A 309 4.52 3.58 -0.36
CA ILE A 309 5.70 2.77 -0.01
C ILE A 309 6.97 3.58 -0.26
N THR A 310 7.08 4.27 -1.40
CA THR A 310 8.24 5.14 -1.70
C THR A 310 8.38 6.24 -0.65
N ALA A 311 7.30 6.94 -0.31
CA ALA A 311 7.30 7.96 0.74
C ALA A 311 7.66 7.37 2.11
N GLY A 312 7.14 6.18 2.44
CA GLY A 312 7.44 5.48 3.68
C GLY A 312 8.93 5.14 3.82
N VAL A 313 9.55 4.61 2.78
CA VAL A 313 11.00 4.36 2.77
C VAL A 313 11.78 5.66 2.96
N PHE A 314 11.35 6.76 2.34
CA PHE A 314 12.00 8.06 2.49
C PHE A 314 11.91 8.58 3.93
N ILE A 315 10.74 8.44 4.56
CA ILE A 315 10.52 8.82 5.97
C ILE A 315 11.39 7.97 6.88
N LEU A 316 11.40 6.64 6.70
CA LEU A 316 12.24 5.72 7.46
C LEU A 316 13.72 6.14 7.39
N LEU A 317 14.25 6.32 6.19
CA LEU A 317 15.65 6.71 5.99
C LEU A 317 15.94 8.08 6.61
N THR A 318 15.05 9.05 6.44
CA THR A 318 15.26 10.42 6.96
C THR A 318 15.29 10.43 8.48
N ILE A 319 14.34 9.77 9.15
CA ILE A 319 14.30 9.72 10.61
C ILE A 319 15.47 8.90 11.14
N THR A 320 15.72 7.74 10.56
CA THR A 320 16.85 6.89 10.99
C THR A 320 18.19 7.62 10.83
N LEU A 321 18.46 8.28 9.70
CA LEU A 321 19.69 9.04 9.50
C LEU A 321 19.78 10.26 10.41
N SER A 322 18.66 10.93 10.68
CA SER A 322 18.63 12.11 11.55
C SER A 322 18.88 11.74 13.03
N VAL A 323 18.35 10.61 13.46
CA VAL A 323 18.45 10.16 14.87
C VAL A 323 19.76 9.41 15.12
N TYR A 324 20.15 8.53 14.21
CA TYR A 324 21.28 7.61 14.40
C TYR A 324 22.48 7.91 13.52
N GLY A 325 22.37 8.81 12.55
CA GLY A 325 23.45 9.15 11.61
C GLY A 325 24.57 10.01 12.24
N GLN A 326 24.32 10.65 13.38
CA GLN A 326 25.35 11.39 14.09
C GLN A 326 26.12 10.43 15.03
N SER A 327 27.42 10.37 14.85
CA SER A 327 28.33 9.44 15.56
C SER A 327 28.32 9.54 17.11
N GLY A 328 27.65 10.54 17.69
CA GLY A 328 27.47 10.68 19.13
C GLY A 328 26.32 9.85 19.73
N ASN A 329 25.39 9.34 18.90
CA ASN A 329 24.23 8.57 19.37
C ASN A 329 24.41 7.05 19.22
N PHE A 330 25.57 6.61 18.75
CA PHE A 330 25.94 5.19 18.70
C PHE A 330 26.60 4.80 20.03
N HIS A 331 25.80 4.67 21.10
CA HIS A 331 26.28 4.08 22.34
C HIS A 331 26.31 2.55 22.20
N LEU A 332 27.48 2.00 21.91
CA LEU A 332 27.73 0.55 21.94
C LEU A 332 28.07 0.05 23.35
N SER A 333 28.15 0.96 24.33
CA SER A 333 28.41 0.62 25.74
C SER A 333 27.47 1.44 26.64
N GLY A 334 26.55 0.76 27.30
CA GLY A 334 25.90 1.25 28.49
C GLY A 334 26.81 1.02 29.71
#